data_cd15f18008fe1a1e524cf7eafc40d9db
#
_entry.id   cd15f18008fe1a1e524cf7eafc40d9db
#
_cell.length_a   1.000
_cell.length_b   1.000
_cell.length_c   1.000
_cell.angle_alpha   90.00
_cell.angle_beta   90.00
_cell.angle_gamma   90.00
#
_symmetry.space_group_name_H-M   'P 1'
#
loop_
_entity.id
_entity.type
_entity.pdbx_description
1 polymer ?
#
loop_
_entity_poly.entity_id
_entity_poly.type
_entity_poly.pdbx_seq_one_letter_code
_entity_poly.pdbx_strand_id
1 'polypeptide(L)'
;MSRKRIGVRAMSIVVSAIVIALVAVLAVLVYVTTRNAVTTGKSVSAKDFSLLDTSLLSPDISDKPYIAAENDRLQMILDPVSLGITLVDKASGERLESVHGTEEDKLNASWKGFLGSGVSIEFFNGDSPSLERADMFNHKPEVYIENRDDGFKATIVYEKLKIALDVIAELTEDGMKVTVPADSIYEGEQYRLASVYLYPFMGATRLGEEKGYMLLPEGSGALIDLEDNKGRFRAPYSKKVYGDNIAVDREISQQYNRPNVKAPEQIIMPIFGMAHTDRKIALLGIAEEGKYNCQLLAYPNGVSTNYNWITIKYLYREDYITQVSRSSGIRAAPKEGDFRDVGVKFTVLTGEKANYSGMAEAYRNYLVENGIIEKKNTDYNIRLDFLGAESKEWIVMKTIVPMTTISQMETMLKELMEYGVKDILPTYMGWQKGGLSLSYGDNGYKVEEKLGSLRQLDTLAKELKDQGINLMLYQDFLLANTSRNYDTQSDIVKNLSKNLAKKLTNKRLYPYYYYLTPKRSLSDARKYIKKFEGTDLKGITFGSVANTLFSYFSGGNIYSRQETKKAADTMMEGFGEFSKAMIQPFDYMWKYADYYFDIPLYASNYNYVSREIPFLPMVLKGYMPYYADY
;
A
#
# COMPACT_ATOMS: atom_id res chain seq x y z
N MET A 1 -5.11 -16.54 -73.59
CA MET A 1 -4.87 -15.42 -72.63
C MET A 1 -5.53 -15.61 -71.24
N SER A 2 -6.30 -16.66 -70.99
CA SER A 2 -7.06 -16.85 -69.72
C SER A 2 -6.27 -17.48 -68.54
N ARG A 3 -5.32 -18.41 -68.79
CA ARG A 3 -4.60 -19.08 -67.71
C ARG A 3 -3.58 -18.25 -66.92
N LYS A 4 -2.98 -17.17 -67.51
CA LYS A 4 -2.04 -16.29 -66.81
C LYS A 4 -2.69 -15.34 -65.79
N ARG A 5 -3.97 -14.94 -66.00
CA ARG A 5 -4.73 -14.05 -65.07
C ARG A 5 -5.16 -14.77 -63.79
N ILE A 6 -5.45 -16.07 -63.85
CA ILE A 6 -5.84 -16.88 -62.68
C ILE A 6 -4.63 -17.09 -61.75
N GLY A 7 -3.44 -17.32 -62.30
CA GLY A 7 -2.20 -17.48 -61.50
C GLY A 7 -1.80 -16.22 -60.74
N VAL A 8 -1.99 -15.02 -61.34
CA VAL A 8 -1.65 -13.75 -60.69
C VAL A 8 -2.62 -13.43 -59.58
N ARG A 9 -3.90 -13.70 -59.74
CA ARG A 9 -4.94 -13.53 -58.66
C ARG A 9 -4.71 -14.51 -57.52
N ALA A 10 -4.42 -15.77 -57.79
CA ALA A 10 -4.12 -16.77 -56.75
C ALA A 10 -2.84 -16.40 -55.99
N MET A 11 -1.79 -15.90 -56.66
CA MET A 11 -0.56 -15.44 -56.03
C MET A 11 -0.79 -14.21 -55.19
N SER A 12 -1.62 -13.26 -55.64
CA SER A 12 -2.00 -12.06 -54.84
C SER A 12 -2.77 -12.45 -53.56
N ILE A 13 -3.66 -13.42 -53.61
CA ILE A 13 -4.40 -13.91 -52.43
C ILE A 13 -3.45 -14.59 -51.45
N VAL A 14 -2.54 -15.42 -51.91
CA VAL A 14 -1.55 -16.09 -51.05
C VAL A 14 -0.58 -15.06 -50.41
N VAL A 15 -0.13 -14.08 -51.15
CA VAL A 15 0.73 -12.99 -50.63
C VAL A 15 -0.04 -12.17 -49.58
N SER A 16 -1.30 -11.82 -49.86
CA SER A 16 -2.15 -11.11 -48.86
C SER A 16 -2.39 -11.94 -47.59
N ALA A 17 -2.61 -13.24 -47.70
CA ALA A 17 -2.78 -14.13 -46.55
C ALA A 17 -1.50 -14.24 -45.71
N ILE A 18 -0.33 -14.29 -46.35
CA ILE A 18 0.97 -14.29 -45.67
C ILE A 18 1.23 -12.96 -44.97
N VAL A 19 0.90 -11.83 -45.59
CA VAL A 19 1.05 -10.51 -44.97
C VAL A 19 0.12 -10.37 -43.77
N ILE A 20 -1.12 -10.80 -43.86
CA ILE A 20 -2.09 -10.79 -42.74
C ILE A 20 -1.59 -11.69 -41.61
N ALA A 21 -1.07 -12.88 -41.91
CA ALA A 21 -0.52 -13.79 -40.91
C ALA A 21 0.73 -13.18 -40.23
N LEU A 22 1.62 -12.52 -40.97
CA LEU A 22 2.78 -11.82 -40.44
C LEU A 22 2.39 -10.64 -39.55
N VAL A 23 1.39 -9.85 -39.94
CA VAL A 23 0.87 -8.74 -39.15
C VAL A 23 0.22 -9.26 -37.86
N ALA A 24 -0.54 -10.36 -37.93
CA ALA A 24 -1.12 -11.01 -36.76
C ALA A 24 -0.04 -11.55 -35.79
N VAL A 25 1.00 -12.20 -36.33
CA VAL A 25 2.15 -12.66 -35.53
C VAL A 25 2.91 -11.47 -34.91
N LEU A 26 3.11 -10.39 -35.66
CA LEU A 26 3.75 -9.18 -35.14
C LEU A 26 2.88 -8.52 -34.03
N ALA A 27 1.56 -8.44 -34.23
CA ALA A 27 0.61 -7.93 -33.25
C ALA A 27 0.61 -8.79 -31.97
N VAL A 28 0.65 -10.12 -32.11
CA VAL A 28 0.77 -11.05 -30.97
C VAL A 28 2.15 -10.89 -30.30
N LEU A 29 3.23 -10.77 -31.06
CA LEU A 29 4.57 -10.51 -30.51
C LEU A 29 4.64 -9.15 -29.77
N VAL A 30 4.10 -8.09 -30.35
CA VAL A 30 4.00 -6.78 -29.70
C VAL A 30 3.10 -6.86 -28.45
N TYR A 31 1.96 -7.51 -28.53
CA TYR A 31 1.06 -7.75 -27.39
C TYR A 31 1.75 -8.58 -26.29
N VAL A 32 2.45 -9.66 -26.65
CA VAL A 32 3.19 -10.51 -25.69
C VAL A 32 4.41 -9.76 -25.13
N THR A 33 5.13 -8.95 -25.92
CA THR A 33 6.27 -8.16 -25.43
C THR A 33 5.83 -6.98 -24.59
N THR A 34 4.73 -6.28 -24.93
CA THR A 34 4.18 -5.20 -24.11
C THR A 34 3.52 -5.73 -22.82
N ARG A 35 2.88 -6.90 -22.87
CA ARG A 35 2.35 -7.59 -21.68
C ARG A 35 3.45 -8.19 -20.79
N ASN A 36 4.60 -8.52 -21.38
CA ASN A 36 5.74 -9.13 -20.66
C ASN A 36 6.80 -8.11 -20.21
N ALA A 37 6.73 -6.88 -20.69
CA ALA A 37 7.56 -5.81 -20.20
C ALA A 37 7.02 -5.36 -18.82
N VAL A 38 7.56 -5.95 -17.75
CA VAL A 38 7.77 -5.19 -16.53
C VAL A 38 8.77 -4.12 -16.98
N THR A 39 8.26 -2.99 -17.42
CA THR A 39 9.09 -1.84 -17.74
C THR A 39 9.87 -1.53 -16.48
N THR A 40 11.18 -1.64 -16.54
CA THR A 40 12.08 -1.08 -15.55
C THR A 40 11.78 0.41 -15.51
N GLY A 41 10.89 0.84 -14.60
CA GLY A 41 10.60 2.25 -14.40
C GLY A 41 11.89 2.88 -13.89
N LYS A 42 12.43 3.84 -14.59
CA LYS A 42 13.39 4.75 -13.98
C LYS A 42 12.64 5.54 -12.91
N SER A 43 13.23 5.70 -11.72
CA SER A 43 12.71 6.68 -10.77
C SER A 43 12.66 8.03 -11.50
N VAL A 44 11.56 8.74 -11.32
CA VAL A 44 11.44 10.11 -11.84
C VAL A 44 12.36 10.97 -10.97
N SER A 45 13.28 11.70 -11.58
CA SER A 45 14.17 12.63 -10.87
C SER A 45 13.52 14.01 -10.80
N ALA A 46 13.79 14.76 -9.75
CA ALA A 46 13.49 16.19 -9.72
C ALA A 46 14.20 16.92 -10.86
N LYS A 47 13.65 18.04 -11.29
CA LYS A 47 14.30 18.94 -12.26
C LYS A 47 15.45 19.67 -11.57
N ASP A 48 16.47 20.04 -12.36
CA ASP A 48 17.54 20.91 -11.86
C ASP A 48 16.96 22.29 -11.51
N PHE A 49 17.27 22.79 -10.30
CA PHE A 49 16.78 24.08 -9.81
C PHE A 49 17.16 25.25 -10.72
N SER A 50 18.29 25.17 -11.43
CA SER A 50 18.72 26.18 -12.39
C SER A 50 17.77 26.37 -13.59
N LEU A 51 16.89 25.40 -13.84
CA LEU A 51 15.89 25.47 -14.90
C LEU A 51 14.58 26.15 -14.45
N LEU A 52 14.45 26.51 -13.17
CA LEU A 52 13.29 27.23 -12.66
C LEU A 52 13.33 28.68 -13.11
N ASP A 53 12.31 29.09 -13.87
CA ASP A 53 12.13 30.49 -14.28
C ASP A 53 11.04 31.16 -13.44
N THR A 54 11.47 31.87 -12.40
CA THR A 54 10.56 32.61 -11.51
C THR A 54 10.05 33.91 -12.14
N SER A 55 10.62 34.39 -13.24
CA SER A 55 10.20 35.63 -13.91
C SER A 55 8.81 35.51 -14.54
N LEU A 56 8.35 34.29 -14.78
CA LEU A 56 7.02 33.98 -15.30
C LEU A 56 5.95 33.91 -14.19
N LEU A 57 6.36 33.98 -12.93
CA LEU A 57 5.49 33.89 -11.76
C LEU A 57 5.16 35.29 -11.25
N SER A 58 3.91 35.52 -10.91
CA SER A 58 3.49 36.78 -10.27
C SER A 58 3.28 36.53 -8.78
N PRO A 59 3.96 37.24 -7.88
CA PRO A 59 3.71 37.08 -6.45
C PRO A 59 2.29 37.55 -6.12
N ASP A 60 1.58 36.82 -5.28
CA ASP A 60 0.33 37.32 -4.71
C ASP A 60 0.67 38.51 -3.75
N ILE A 61 -0.12 39.57 -3.85
CA ILE A 61 0.11 40.81 -3.11
C ILE A 61 -0.71 40.83 -1.80
N SER A 62 -1.60 39.84 -1.58
CA SER A 62 -2.46 39.81 -0.39
C SER A 62 -1.75 39.15 0.79
N ASP A 63 -1.55 39.94 1.87
CA ASP A 63 -1.06 39.41 3.17
C ASP A 63 -2.22 38.98 4.09
N LYS A 64 -3.46 39.04 3.60
CA LYS A 64 -4.65 38.74 4.42
C LYS A 64 -5.34 37.48 3.93
N PRO A 65 -5.91 36.68 4.83
CA PRO A 65 -6.75 35.55 4.46
C PRO A 65 -7.94 35.97 3.57
N TYR A 66 -8.24 35.15 2.58
CA TYR A 66 -9.36 35.36 1.66
C TYR A 66 -9.99 34.03 1.27
N ILE A 67 -11.23 34.08 0.71
CA ILE A 67 -11.94 32.92 0.20
C ILE A 67 -11.30 32.53 -1.13
N ALA A 68 -10.59 31.41 -1.15
CA ALA A 68 -9.95 30.88 -2.34
C ALA A 68 -10.93 30.11 -3.23
N ALA A 69 -11.91 29.41 -2.61
CA ALA A 69 -12.99 28.75 -3.33
C ALA A 69 -14.20 28.53 -2.41
N GLU A 70 -15.39 28.41 -3.00
CA GLU A 70 -16.58 27.99 -2.27
C GLU A 70 -17.54 27.23 -3.18
N ASN A 71 -18.31 26.32 -2.58
CA ASN A 71 -19.42 25.62 -3.22
C ASN A 71 -20.68 25.72 -2.35
N ASP A 72 -21.74 24.98 -2.66
CA ASP A 72 -23.01 25.04 -1.89
C ASP A 72 -22.84 24.63 -0.43
N ARG A 73 -21.87 23.76 -0.12
CA ARG A 73 -21.65 23.18 1.20
C ARG A 73 -20.48 23.81 1.95
N LEU A 74 -19.34 23.97 1.31
CA LEU A 74 -18.07 24.31 1.92
C LEU A 74 -17.51 25.63 1.40
N GLN A 75 -16.71 26.27 2.25
CA GLN A 75 -15.90 27.44 1.90
C GLN A 75 -14.45 27.16 2.29
N MET A 76 -13.51 27.40 1.37
CA MET A 76 -12.07 27.29 1.58
C MET A 76 -11.48 28.68 1.71
N ILE A 77 -10.93 28.99 2.88
CA ILE A 77 -10.24 30.25 3.18
C ILE A 77 -8.75 29.98 3.20
N LEU A 78 -7.99 30.71 2.38
CA LEU A 78 -6.54 30.62 2.31
C LEU A 78 -5.90 31.80 3.07
N ASP A 79 -4.92 31.50 3.92
CA ASP A 79 -3.95 32.46 4.43
C ASP A 79 -2.67 32.39 3.55
N PRO A 80 -2.39 33.41 2.73
CA PRO A 80 -1.27 33.36 1.80
C PRO A 80 0.11 33.34 2.47
N VAL A 81 0.22 33.84 3.70
CA VAL A 81 1.51 33.93 4.43
C VAL A 81 1.96 32.55 4.94
N SER A 82 1.05 31.80 5.50
CA SER A 82 1.29 30.48 6.06
C SER A 82 0.98 29.35 5.08
N LEU A 83 0.31 29.64 3.97
CA LEU A 83 -0.43 28.68 3.13
C LEU A 83 -1.44 27.85 3.94
N GLY A 84 -1.89 28.38 5.07
CA GLY A 84 -2.91 27.72 5.90
C GLY A 84 -4.28 27.75 5.23
N ILE A 85 -5.02 26.64 5.34
CA ILE A 85 -6.39 26.53 4.87
C ILE A 85 -7.33 26.39 6.07
N THR A 86 -8.45 27.10 6.02
CA THR A 86 -9.61 26.85 6.88
C THR A 86 -10.76 26.38 6.02
N LEU A 87 -11.27 25.18 6.28
CA LEU A 87 -12.51 24.67 5.69
C LEU A 87 -13.69 25.01 6.62
N VAL A 88 -14.71 25.65 6.05
CA VAL A 88 -15.93 26.03 6.79
C VAL A 88 -17.12 25.27 6.20
N ASP A 89 -17.84 24.52 7.03
CA ASP A 89 -19.13 23.95 6.65
C ASP A 89 -20.21 25.02 6.79
N LYS A 90 -20.78 25.45 5.66
CA LYS A 90 -21.70 26.60 5.59
C LYS A 90 -23.00 26.35 6.38
N ALA A 91 -23.42 25.09 6.49
CA ALA A 91 -24.68 24.74 7.17
C ALA A 91 -24.56 24.80 8.70
N SER A 92 -23.45 24.31 9.26
CA SER A 92 -23.23 24.31 10.71
C SER A 92 -22.41 25.52 11.19
N GLY A 93 -21.65 26.16 10.30
CA GLY A 93 -20.66 27.18 10.65
C GLY A 93 -19.37 26.62 11.28
N GLU A 94 -19.26 25.30 11.39
CA GLU A 94 -18.08 24.62 11.94
C GLU A 94 -16.86 24.75 11.02
N ARG A 95 -15.68 24.79 11.64
CA ARG A 95 -14.42 25.09 10.94
C ARG A 95 -13.38 24.04 11.25
N LEU A 96 -12.60 23.67 10.24
CA LEU A 96 -11.39 22.84 10.38
C LEU A 96 -10.20 23.67 9.89
N GLU A 97 -9.25 23.90 10.76
CA GLU A 97 -8.07 24.70 10.51
C GLU A 97 -6.84 23.81 10.30
N SER A 98 -5.92 24.25 9.45
CA SER A 98 -4.72 23.50 9.12
C SER A 98 -3.44 24.10 9.70
N VAL A 99 -3.52 25.26 10.34
CA VAL A 99 -2.39 25.94 11.00
C VAL A 99 -2.78 26.31 12.41
N HIS A 100 -1.85 26.14 13.30
CA HIS A 100 -2.05 26.30 14.74
C HIS A 100 -0.82 26.91 15.40
N GLY A 101 -0.92 27.14 16.70
CA GLY A 101 0.15 27.70 17.51
C GLY A 101 -0.13 29.14 17.91
N THR A 102 0.00 29.39 19.20
CA THR A 102 -0.16 30.70 19.80
C THR A 102 1.16 31.12 20.47
N GLU A 103 1.28 32.41 20.83
CA GLU A 103 2.41 32.90 21.61
C GLU A 103 2.49 32.26 23.02
N GLU A 104 1.37 31.77 23.54
CA GLU A 104 1.30 31.07 24.82
C GLU A 104 1.91 29.64 24.75
N ASP A 105 2.02 29.07 23.58
CA ASP A 105 2.65 27.76 23.38
C ASP A 105 4.17 27.91 23.51
N LYS A 106 4.73 27.43 24.62
CA LYS A 106 6.18 27.44 24.90
C LYS A 106 6.93 26.45 24.01
N LEU A 107 6.87 26.66 22.69
CA LEU A 107 7.50 25.81 21.67
C LEU A 107 8.82 26.43 21.20
N ASN A 108 9.75 25.59 20.76
CA ASN A 108 10.93 26.06 20.04
C ASN A 108 10.55 26.56 18.63
N ALA A 109 11.44 27.34 18.00
CA ALA A 109 11.17 27.92 16.68
C ALA A 109 10.79 26.90 15.61
N SER A 110 11.41 25.73 15.60
CA SER A 110 11.11 24.66 14.63
C SER A 110 9.67 24.12 14.76
N TRP A 111 9.18 23.93 15.99
CA TRP A 111 7.79 23.50 16.20
C TRP A 111 6.79 24.62 15.95
N LYS A 112 7.10 25.88 16.33
CA LYS A 112 6.26 27.04 16.01
C LYS A 112 6.10 27.20 14.50
N GLY A 113 7.21 27.17 13.76
CA GLY A 113 7.16 27.27 12.30
C GLY A 113 6.38 26.13 11.66
N PHE A 114 6.55 24.90 12.13
CA PHE A 114 5.84 23.73 11.60
C PHE A 114 4.33 23.79 11.85
N LEU A 115 3.91 24.07 13.09
CA LEU A 115 2.49 24.20 13.46
C LEU A 115 1.80 25.35 12.70
N GLY A 116 2.53 26.43 12.43
CA GLY A 116 2.02 27.57 11.69
C GLY A 116 2.03 27.43 10.17
N SER A 117 2.53 26.33 9.61
CA SER A 117 2.72 26.16 8.17
C SER A 117 1.74 25.16 7.57
N GLY A 118 1.02 25.54 6.51
CA GLY A 118 0.15 24.62 5.76
C GLY A 118 0.95 23.54 5.04
N VAL A 119 2.16 23.88 4.56
CA VAL A 119 3.05 22.95 3.86
C VAL A 119 4.43 23.00 4.48
N SER A 120 5.07 21.87 4.62
CA SER A 120 6.46 21.74 5.10
C SER A 120 7.17 20.61 4.38
N ILE A 121 8.48 20.73 4.22
CA ILE A 121 9.33 19.72 3.59
C ILE A 121 10.39 19.22 4.55
N GLU A 122 10.87 17.99 4.34
CA GLU A 122 12.12 17.52 4.93
C GLU A 122 13.15 17.29 3.82
N PHE A 123 14.40 17.51 4.13
CA PHE A 123 15.50 17.39 3.17
C PHE A 123 16.78 16.86 3.84
N PHE A 124 17.65 16.30 3.03
CA PHE A 124 19.02 15.91 3.40
C PHE A 124 20.00 16.99 2.97
N ASN A 125 21.00 17.25 3.80
CA ASN A 125 22.09 18.18 3.52
C ASN A 125 23.36 17.41 3.15
N GLY A 126 23.73 17.44 1.88
CA GLY A 126 24.84 16.66 1.34
C GLY A 126 24.66 15.16 1.59
N ASP A 127 25.70 14.52 2.11
CA ASP A 127 25.70 13.09 2.45
C ASP A 127 25.24 12.80 3.89
N SER A 128 24.83 13.84 4.65
CA SER A 128 24.29 13.68 6.00
C SER A 128 22.98 12.88 5.97
N PRO A 129 22.84 11.82 6.75
CA PRO A 129 21.59 11.07 6.86
C PRO A 129 20.59 11.74 7.82
N SER A 130 20.93 12.89 8.39
CA SER A 130 20.03 13.64 9.26
C SER A 130 19.02 14.41 8.43
N LEU A 131 17.74 14.22 8.74
CA LEU A 131 16.67 15.00 8.14
C LEU A 131 16.57 16.37 8.82
N GLU A 132 16.56 17.40 8.01
CA GLU A 132 16.22 18.76 8.40
C GLU A 132 14.84 19.13 7.86
N ARG A 133 14.10 20.01 8.55
CA ARG A 133 12.77 20.43 8.11
C ARG A 133 12.75 21.90 7.76
N ALA A 134 12.14 22.23 6.63
CA ALA A 134 11.85 23.58 6.22
C ALA A 134 10.34 23.86 6.27
N ASP A 135 10.00 25.03 6.76
CA ASP A 135 8.66 25.56 6.94
C ASP A 135 8.54 26.98 6.40
N MET A 136 7.34 27.54 6.39
CA MET A 136 7.05 28.85 5.83
C MET A 136 7.69 30.01 6.63
N PHE A 137 7.92 29.85 7.94
CA PHE A 137 8.36 30.93 8.83
C PHE A 137 9.85 30.96 9.05
N ASN A 138 10.49 29.83 9.31
CA ASN A 138 11.92 29.76 9.60
C ASN A 138 12.76 29.85 8.32
N HIS A 139 12.28 29.34 7.22
CA HIS A 139 13.01 29.30 5.94
C HIS A 139 12.53 30.37 4.95
N LYS A 140 11.37 30.97 5.20
CA LYS A 140 10.78 32.09 4.44
C LYS A 140 10.93 31.90 2.93
N PRO A 141 10.29 30.87 2.36
CA PRO A 141 10.30 30.69 0.91
C PRO A 141 9.59 31.85 0.22
N GLU A 142 9.92 32.08 -1.04
CA GLU A 142 9.09 32.88 -1.92
C GLU A 142 7.88 32.06 -2.32
N VAL A 143 6.70 32.67 -2.30
CA VAL A 143 5.44 31.99 -2.62
C VAL A 143 4.73 32.77 -3.71
N TYR A 144 4.34 32.05 -4.74
CA TYR A 144 3.60 32.60 -5.89
C TYR A 144 2.26 31.88 -5.98
N ILE A 145 1.15 32.62 -5.83
CA ILE A 145 -0.20 32.05 -5.79
C ILE A 145 -0.94 32.40 -7.07
N GLU A 146 -1.47 31.39 -7.73
CA GLU A 146 -2.36 31.46 -8.87
C GLU A 146 -3.74 30.99 -8.43
N ASN A 147 -4.72 31.90 -8.37
CA ASN A 147 -6.09 31.57 -8.03
C ASN A 147 -6.75 30.81 -9.18
N ARG A 148 -7.62 29.85 -8.84
CA ARG A 148 -8.41 29.01 -9.74
C ARG A 148 -9.88 29.09 -9.36
N ASP A 149 -10.76 28.66 -10.22
CA ASP A 149 -12.21 28.67 -9.93
C ASP A 149 -12.58 27.79 -8.75
N ASP A 150 -11.85 26.70 -8.55
CA ASP A 150 -12.07 25.69 -7.51
C ASP A 150 -11.01 25.68 -6.40
N GLY A 151 -10.07 26.66 -6.40
CA GLY A 151 -9.01 26.69 -5.42
C GLY A 151 -7.84 27.55 -5.82
N PHE A 152 -6.63 27.03 -5.63
CA PHE A 152 -5.39 27.74 -5.97
C PHE A 152 -4.23 26.78 -6.28
N LYS A 153 -3.24 27.32 -6.96
CA LYS A 153 -1.91 26.73 -7.10
C LYS A 153 -0.90 27.64 -6.42
N ALA A 154 -0.06 27.11 -5.55
CA ALA A 154 1.03 27.83 -4.91
C ALA A 154 2.37 27.22 -5.36
N THR A 155 3.24 28.02 -5.97
CA THR A 155 4.64 27.65 -6.22
C THR A 155 5.48 28.12 -5.05
N ILE A 156 6.11 27.20 -4.34
CA ILE A 156 6.92 27.45 -3.13
C ILE A 156 8.39 27.32 -3.50
N VAL A 157 9.18 28.38 -3.33
CA VAL A 157 10.58 28.42 -3.73
C VAL A 157 11.47 28.67 -2.50
N TYR A 158 12.15 27.64 -2.03
CA TYR A 158 13.18 27.72 -0.98
C TYR A 158 14.54 28.08 -1.62
N GLU A 159 14.74 29.35 -1.95
CA GLU A 159 15.92 29.83 -2.71
C GLU A 159 17.25 29.41 -2.08
N LYS A 160 17.36 29.46 -0.74
CA LYS A 160 18.60 29.07 -0.02
C LYS A 160 18.87 27.57 -0.05
N LEU A 161 17.83 26.76 -0.18
CA LEU A 161 17.91 25.31 -0.27
C LEU A 161 17.97 24.82 -1.72
N LYS A 162 17.69 25.71 -2.67
CA LYS A 162 17.53 25.34 -4.09
C LYS A 162 16.51 24.21 -4.27
N ILE A 163 15.37 24.31 -3.57
CA ILE A 163 14.25 23.39 -3.66
C ILE A 163 12.99 24.19 -4.00
N ALA A 164 12.24 23.74 -4.99
CA ALA A 164 10.94 24.32 -5.32
C ALA A 164 9.93 23.22 -5.67
N LEU A 165 8.64 23.53 -5.41
CA LEU A 165 7.52 22.63 -5.74
C LEU A 165 6.21 23.43 -5.86
N ASP A 166 5.30 22.91 -6.66
CA ASP A 166 3.92 23.40 -6.72
C ASP A 166 3.04 22.62 -5.75
N VAL A 167 2.13 23.32 -5.10
CA VAL A 167 1.03 22.75 -4.32
C VAL A 167 -0.29 23.23 -4.93
N ILE A 168 -1.14 22.30 -5.32
CA ILE A 168 -2.45 22.57 -5.89
C ILE A 168 -3.50 22.14 -4.88
N ALA A 169 -4.36 23.05 -4.45
CA ALA A 169 -5.48 22.76 -3.56
C ALA A 169 -6.79 23.08 -4.28
N GLU A 170 -7.68 22.09 -4.33
CA GLU A 170 -8.95 22.12 -5.04
C GLU A 170 -10.08 21.77 -4.06
N LEU A 171 -11.11 22.61 -3.99
CA LEU A 171 -12.31 22.35 -3.21
C LEU A 171 -13.15 21.30 -3.94
N THR A 172 -13.54 20.24 -3.24
CA THR A 172 -14.43 19.20 -3.76
C THR A 172 -15.83 19.35 -3.15
N GLU A 173 -16.81 18.56 -3.60
CA GLU A 173 -18.17 18.61 -3.08
C GLU A 173 -18.21 18.35 -1.56
N ASP A 174 -17.36 17.45 -1.08
CA ASP A 174 -17.35 16.93 0.30
C ASP A 174 -16.10 17.33 1.11
N GLY A 175 -15.18 18.12 0.53
CA GLY A 175 -13.93 18.47 1.20
C GLY A 175 -12.95 19.21 0.30
N MET A 176 -11.69 18.80 0.30
CA MET A 176 -10.66 19.32 -0.61
C MET A 176 -9.68 18.24 -1.03
N LYS A 177 -9.10 18.42 -2.21
CA LYS A 177 -7.95 17.64 -2.69
C LYS A 177 -6.72 18.53 -2.73
N VAL A 178 -5.58 18.00 -2.28
CA VAL A 178 -4.29 18.70 -2.34
C VAL A 178 -3.28 17.81 -3.02
N THR A 179 -2.58 18.33 -4.02
CA THR A 179 -1.59 17.58 -4.80
C THR A 179 -0.28 18.34 -4.96
N VAL A 180 0.83 17.60 -5.07
CA VAL A 180 2.14 18.07 -5.53
C VAL A 180 2.50 17.28 -6.77
N PRO A 181 2.46 17.88 -7.96
CA PRO A 181 2.88 17.22 -9.19
C PRO A 181 4.39 16.95 -9.18
N ALA A 182 4.80 15.76 -9.56
CA ALA A 182 6.22 15.37 -9.60
C ALA A 182 7.04 16.25 -10.55
N ASP A 183 6.44 16.66 -11.65
CA ASP A 183 7.08 17.50 -12.66
C ASP A 183 7.22 18.97 -12.25
N SER A 184 6.65 19.39 -11.12
CA SER A 184 6.83 20.70 -10.51
C SER A 184 7.99 20.75 -9.52
N ILE A 185 8.64 19.62 -9.22
CA ILE A 185 9.69 19.54 -8.20
C ILE A 185 11.05 19.86 -8.82
N TYR A 186 11.73 20.82 -8.20
CA TYR A 186 13.09 21.22 -8.53
C TYR A 186 13.99 21.06 -7.31
N GLU A 187 15.23 20.61 -7.53
CA GLU A 187 16.25 20.55 -6.48
C GLU A 187 17.66 20.87 -6.99
N GLY A 188 18.51 21.31 -6.07
CA GLY A 188 19.93 21.51 -6.31
C GLY A 188 20.77 20.30 -5.89
N GLU A 189 22.08 20.42 -5.99
CA GLU A 189 23.02 19.33 -5.67
C GLU A 189 23.19 19.10 -4.16
N GLN A 190 23.18 20.16 -3.36
CA GLN A 190 23.52 20.10 -1.93
C GLN A 190 22.33 19.65 -1.06
N TYR A 191 21.17 20.27 -1.25
CA TYR A 191 19.97 19.97 -0.45
C TYR A 191 19.02 19.14 -1.29
N ARG A 192 18.66 17.96 -0.77
CA ARG A 192 17.88 16.98 -1.50
C ARG A 192 16.55 16.74 -0.79
N LEU A 193 15.45 17.02 -1.47
CA LEU A 193 14.10 16.84 -0.94
C LEU A 193 13.88 15.38 -0.54
N ALA A 194 13.51 15.14 0.72
CA ALA A 194 13.27 13.82 1.27
C ALA A 194 11.78 13.51 1.43
N SER A 195 11.01 14.46 1.95
CA SER A 195 9.57 14.27 2.18
C SER A 195 8.80 15.58 2.15
N VAL A 196 7.47 15.47 2.00
CA VAL A 196 6.56 16.61 2.06
C VAL A 196 5.39 16.31 3.00
N TYR A 197 4.96 17.32 3.74
CA TYR A 197 3.76 17.35 4.57
C TYR A 197 2.75 18.30 3.92
N LEU A 198 1.56 17.81 3.67
CA LEU A 198 0.45 18.56 3.11
C LEU A 198 -0.61 18.75 4.19
N TYR A 199 -0.73 19.96 4.69
CA TYR A 199 -1.68 20.34 5.75
C TYR A 199 -1.65 19.39 6.96
N PRO A 200 -0.48 19.15 7.59
CA PRO A 200 -0.32 18.10 8.59
C PRO A 200 -1.16 18.31 9.84
N PHE A 201 -1.61 19.52 10.08
CA PHE A 201 -2.40 19.89 11.25
C PHE A 201 -3.87 20.16 10.93
N MET A 202 -4.37 19.71 9.75
CA MET A 202 -5.78 19.88 9.40
C MET A 202 -6.68 19.20 10.45
N GLY A 203 -7.48 20.03 11.13
CA GLY A 203 -8.35 19.60 12.22
C GLY A 203 -7.63 19.25 13.53
N ALA A 204 -6.34 19.58 13.67
CA ALA A 204 -5.64 19.40 14.94
C ALA A 204 -6.29 20.23 16.07
N THR A 205 -6.15 19.78 17.30
CA THR A 205 -6.70 20.46 18.46
C THR A 205 -5.74 20.45 19.64
N ARG A 206 -5.75 21.54 20.41
CA ARG A 206 -4.96 21.67 21.64
C ARG A 206 -5.60 20.87 22.76
N LEU A 207 -4.78 20.39 23.66
CA LEU A 207 -5.22 19.70 24.87
C LEU A 207 -6.28 20.50 25.63
N GLY A 208 -7.41 19.89 25.87
CA GLY A 208 -8.52 20.44 26.69
C GLY A 208 -9.49 21.35 25.94
N GLU A 209 -9.25 21.65 24.66
CA GLU A 209 -10.17 22.47 23.87
C GLU A 209 -11.37 21.67 23.37
N GLU A 210 -11.19 20.43 22.95
CA GLU A 210 -12.22 19.65 22.32
C GLU A 210 -12.19 18.18 22.75
N LYS A 211 -13.34 17.52 22.62
CA LYS A 211 -13.50 16.08 22.82
C LYS A 211 -13.54 15.37 21.48
N GLY A 212 -13.01 14.17 21.45
CA GLY A 212 -13.00 13.37 20.22
C GLY A 212 -11.87 12.38 20.18
N TYR A 213 -11.46 12.02 18.97
CA TYR A 213 -10.41 11.02 18.77
C TYR A 213 -9.73 11.15 17.39
N MET A 214 -8.52 10.62 17.32
CA MET A 214 -7.84 10.31 16.07
C MET A 214 -8.11 8.85 15.69
N LEU A 215 -8.35 8.58 14.40
CA LEU A 215 -8.56 7.23 13.82
C LEU A 215 -7.25 6.72 13.21
N LEU A 216 -6.79 5.56 13.68
CA LEU A 216 -5.69 4.79 13.10
C LEU A 216 -6.23 3.60 12.31
N PRO A 217 -5.91 3.43 11.01
CA PRO A 217 -6.34 2.29 10.20
C PRO A 217 -5.39 1.09 10.34
N GLU A 218 -4.89 0.83 11.53
CA GLU A 218 -3.97 -0.26 11.82
C GLU A 218 -4.73 -1.52 12.25
N GLY A 219 -4.44 -2.64 11.61
CA GLY A 219 -5.18 -3.88 11.85
C GLY A 219 -6.66 -3.71 11.56
N SER A 220 -7.51 -4.06 12.54
CA SER A 220 -8.96 -3.85 12.44
C SER A 220 -9.36 -2.37 12.49
N GLY A 221 -8.56 -1.54 13.15
CA GLY A 221 -8.76 -0.11 13.41
C GLY A 221 -8.65 0.23 14.89
N ALA A 222 -8.13 1.40 15.19
CA ALA A 222 -7.95 1.89 16.56
C ALA A 222 -8.25 3.38 16.67
N LEU A 223 -8.60 3.81 17.88
CA LEU A 223 -8.84 5.21 18.24
C LEU A 223 -7.84 5.68 19.29
N ILE A 224 -7.39 6.93 19.17
CA ILE A 224 -6.63 7.66 20.18
C ILE A 224 -7.48 8.83 20.62
N ASP A 225 -7.97 8.82 21.86
CA ASP A 225 -8.79 9.90 22.40
C ASP A 225 -7.98 11.20 22.54
N LEU A 226 -8.62 12.35 22.34
CA LEU A 226 -8.03 13.69 22.43
C LEU A 226 -7.85 14.17 23.88
N GLU A 227 -8.25 13.36 24.85
CA GLU A 227 -8.12 13.68 26.27
C GLU A 227 -6.65 13.78 26.73
N ASP A 228 -6.45 14.34 27.93
CA ASP A 228 -5.13 14.45 28.55
C ASP A 228 -4.50 13.07 28.78
N ASN A 229 -3.39 12.80 28.13
CA ASN A 229 -2.63 11.56 28.27
C ASN A 229 -1.84 11.47 29.59
N LYS A 230 -1.79 12.53 30.40
CA LYS A 230 -1.05 12.64 31.68
C LYS A 230 0.42 12.23 31.55
N GLY A 231 1.04 12.51 30.40
CA GLY A 231 2.45 12.20 30.11
C GLY A 231 2.74 10.71 29.91
N ARG A 232 1.74 9.88 29.67
CA ARG A 232 1.91 8.42 29.39
C ARG A 232 2.61 8.16 28.07
N PHE A 233 2.43 9.04 27.08
CA PHE A 233 2.98 8.86 25.73
C PHE A 233 4.26 9.69 25.60
N ARG A 234 5.31 9.04 25.13
CA ARG A 234 6.63 9.68 24.95
C ARG A 234 7.11 9.65 23.51
N ALA A 235 6.43 8.92 22.65
CA ALA A 235 6.74 8.79 21.24
C ALA A 235 5.43 8.81 20.44
N PRO A 236 5.44 9.37 19.22
CA PRO A 236 4.28 9.32 18.34
C PRO A 236 4.06 7.92 17.79
N TYR A 237 2.86 7.69 17.27
CA TYR A 237 2.65 6.63 16.30
C TYR A 237 3.32 7.04 14.99
N SER A 238 4.09 6.12 14.41
CA SER A 238 4.82 6.38 13.17
C SER A 238 5.02 5.07 12.44
N LYS A 239 4.26 4.83 11.36
CA LYS A 239 4.29 3.60 10.58
C LYS A 239 4.11 3.88 9.09
N LYS A 240 4.81 3.14 8.25
CA LYS A 240 4.62 3.18 6.81
C LYS A 240 3.29 2.53 6.43
N VAL A 241 2.59 3.15 5.51
CA VAL A 241 1.41 2.55 4.87
C VAL A 241 1.88 1.37 4.03
N TYR A 242 1.12 0.28 4.06
CA TYR A 242 1.45 -1.00 3.42
C TYR A 242 2.74 -1.67 3.94
N GLY A 243 3.03 -1.47 5.23
CA GLY A 243 4.12 -2.12 5.93
C GLY A 243 5.51 -1.58 5.60
N ASP A 244 6.51 -2.22 6.16
CA ASP A 244 7.90 -1.79 6.04
C ASP A 244 8.47 -1.97 4.64
N ASN A 245 9.43 -1.12 4.29
CA ASN A 245 10.12 -1.18 3.01
C ASN A 245 11.39 -2.03 3.14
N ILE A 246 11.36 -3.23 2.59
CA ILE A 246 12.44 -4.23 2.68
C ILE A 246 13.80 -3.67 2.21
N ALA A 247 13.82 -2.69 1.30
CA ALA A 247 15.07 -2.12 0.81
C ALA A 247 15.78 -1.25 1.84
N VAL A 248 15.05 -0.55 2.69
CA VAL A 248 15.58 0.50 3.58
C VAL A 248 15.40 0.16 5.05
N ASP A 249 14.31 -0.50 5.41
CA ASP A 249 14.01 -0.81 6.80
C ASP A 249 14.87 -1.98 7.29
N ARG A 250 15.28 -1.91 8.54
CA ARG A 250 15.91 -3.08 9.19
C ARG A 250 14.93 -4.24 9.20
N GLU A 251 15.46 -5.45 9.09
CA GLU A 251 14.68 -6.67 9.30
C GLU A 251 13.97 -6.63 10.66
N ILE A 252 12.74 -6.15 10.67
CA ILE A 252 11.88 -6.04 11.85
C ILE A 252 11.64 -7.41 12.47
N SER A 253 11.65 -8.44 11.62
CA SER A 253 11.59 -9.82 12.02
C SER A 253 12.61 -10.22 13.12
N GLN A 254 13.78 -9.58 13.21
CA GLN A 254 14.71 -9.82 14.31
C GLN A 254 14.18 -9.34 15.66
N GLN A 255 13.39 -8.29 15.67
CA GLN A 255 12.84 -7.75 16.90
C GLN A 255 11.64 -8.57 17.40
N TYR A 256 10.85 -9.13 16.49
CA TYR A 256 9.62 -9.88 16.78
C TYR A 256 9.79 -11.40 16.66
N ASN A 257 10.97 -11.87 16.29
CA ASN A 257 11.30 -13.30 16.18
C ASN A 257 11.49 -14.00 17.55
N ARG A 258 10.98 -13.40 18.61
CA ARG A 258 10.95 -14.04 19.93
C ARG A 258 9.68 -14.87 20.04
N PRO A 259 9.78 -16.12 20.56
CA PRO A 259 8.58 -16.86 20.93
C PRO A 259 7.71 -15.96 21.81
N ASN A 260 6.45 -15.80 21.50
CA ASN A 260 5.46 -14.97 22.21
C ASN A 260 5.46 -13.45 21.92
N VAL A 261 6.20 -12.93 20.95
CA VAL A 261 6.04 -11.55 20.50
C VAL A 261 5.29 -11.54 19.17
N LYS A 262 4.03 -11.10 19.18
CA LYS A 262 3.25 -10.88 17.95
C LYS A 262 3.83 -9.69 17.20
N ALA A 263 4.02 -9.83 15.89
CA ALA A 263 4.37 -8.69 15.05
C ALA A 263 3.24 -7.64 15.10
N PRO A 264 3.54 -6.33 15.05
CA PRO A 264 2.51 -5.31 14.97
C PRO A 264 1.65 -5.51 13.72
N GLU A 265 0.37 -5.18 13.86
CA GLU A 265 -0.54 -5.12 12.71
C GLU A 265 -0.08 -4.08 11.71
N GLN A 266 -0.43 -4.28 10.44
CA GLN A 266 -0.04 -3.38 9.35
C GLN A 266 -1.12 -2.32 9.11
N ILE A 267 -0.72 -1.20 8.49
CA ILE A 267 -1.64 -0.24 7.91
C ILE A 267 -2.01 -0.75 6.52
N ILE A 268 -3.25 -1.17 6.37
CA ILE A 268 -3.78 -1.81 5.15
C ILE A 268 -4.39 -0.78 4.19
N MET A 269 -4.86 0.34 4.75
CA MET A 269 -5.56 1.42 4.04
C MET A 269 -4.79 2.74 4.20
N PRO A 270 -4.62 3.55 3.15
CA PRO A 270 -3.84 4.80 3.19
C PRO A 270 -4.68 5.98 3.71
N ILE A 271 -5.27 5.84 4.89
CA ILE A 271 -6.22 6.81 5.46
C ILE A 271 -5.84 7.20 6.87
N PHE A 272 -6.44 8.26 7.36
CA PHE A 272 -6.45 8.68 8.75
C PHE A 272 -7.70 9.51 9.04
N GLY A 273 -8.04 9.68 10.31
CA GLY A 273 -9.20 10.49 10.65
C GLY A 273 -9.03 11.29 11.94
N MET A 274 -9.78 12.39 12.05
CA MET A 274 -9.93 13.20 13.25
C MET A 274 -11.42 13.50 13.46
N ALA A 275 -11.94 13.21 14.62
CA ALA A 275 -13.34 13.50 14.97
C ALA A 275 -13.42 14.40 16.20
N HIS A 276 -14.17 15.49 16.09
CA HIS A 276 -14.54 16.43 17.16
C HIS A 276 -15.99 16.16 17.56
N THR A 277 -16.18 15.33 18.58
CA THR A 277 -17.50 14.76 18.91
C THR A 277 -18.46 15.76 19.52
N ASP A 278 -17.96 16.75 20.25
CA ASP A 278 -18.73 17.85 20.83
C ASP A 278 -19.20 18.86 19.77
N ARG A 279 -18.42 19.07 18.73
CA ARG A 279 -18.73 19.95 17.60
C ARG A 279 -19.48 19.23 16.47
N LYS A 280 -19.58 17.91 16.51
CA LYS A 280 -20.18 17.08 15.44
C LYS A 280 -19.58 17.36 14.06
N ILE A 281 -18.26 17.52 14.00
CA ILE A 281 -17.49 17.62 12.77
C ILE A 281 -16.34 16.63 12.79
N ALA A 282 -16.03 16.04 11.65
CA ALA A 282 -14.90 15.13 11.51
C ALA A 282 -14.25 15.25 10.15
N LEU A 283 -12.99 14.81 10.08
CA LEU A 283 -12.17 14.80 8.89
C LEU A 283 -11.69 13.38 8.61
N LEU A 284 -11.85 12.94 7.37
CA LEU A 284 -11.18 11.75 6.83
C LEU A 284 -10.14 12.20 5.81
N GLY A 285 -8.86 11.86 6.02
CA GLY A 285 -7.80 12.04 5.05
C GLY A 285 -7.51 10.73 4.32
N ILE A 286 -7.42 10.78 2.99
CA ILE A 286 -7.11 9.65 2.11
C ILE A 286 -5.89 10.03 1.27
N ALA A 287 -4.79 9.29 1.38
CA ALA A 287 -3.70 9.45 0.42
C ALA A 287 -4.13 8.84 -0.92
N GLU A 288 -4.33 9.68 -1.93
CA GLU A 288 -4.70 9.24 -3.27
C GLU A 288 -3.46 8.97 -4.12
N GLU A 289 -2.69 10.03 -4.35
CA GLU A 289 -1.44 9.96 -5.08
C GLU A 289 -0.28 9.67 -4.11
N GLY A 290 0.76 8.97 -4.58
CA GLY A 290 1.95 8.68 -3.75
C GLY A 290 1.72 7.74 -2.57
N LYS A 291 0.54 7.14 -2.43
CA LYS A 291 0.14 6.28 -1.31
C LYS A 291 1.04 5.07 -1.05
N TYR A 292 1.77 4.62 -2.07
CA TYR A 292 2.67 3.48 -1.94
C TYR A 292 3.98 3.82 -1.22
N ASN A 293 4.32 5.10 -1.08
CA ASN A 293 5.52 5.53 -0.37
C ASN A 293 5.20 6.67 0.59
N CYS A 294 4.39 6.38 1.61
CA CYS A 294 4.00 7.34 2.61
C CYS A 294 3.99 6.73 4.02
N GLN A 295 3.97 7.60 5.01
CA GLN A 295 4.06 7.27 6.43
C GLN A 295 2.94 7.97 7.20
N LEU A 296 2.16 7.20 7.96
CA LEU A 296 1.17 7.72 8.87
C LEU A 296 1.84 8.13 10.19
N LEU A 297 1.54 9.34 10.62
CA LEU A 297 2.01 9.93 11.87
C LEU A 297 0.80 10.34 12.72
N ALA A 298 0.76 9.92 13.98
CA ALA A 298 -0.21 10.43 14.95
C ALA A 298 0.52 10.84 16.23
N TYR A 299 0.30 12.08 16.63
CA TYR A 299 0.91 12.69 17.80
C TYR A 299 -0.18 13.05 18.81
N PRO A 300 -0.36 12.24 19.85
CA PRO A 300 -1.17 12.65 21.00
C PRO A 300 -0.53 13.85 21.70
N ASN A 301 -1.33 14.68 22.33
CA ASN A 301 -0.85 15.80 23.12
C ASN A 301 0.21 15.35 24.15
N GLY A 302 1.17 16.22 24.44
CA GLY A 302 2.31 15.93 25.34
C GLY A 302 3.46 15.18 24.66
N VAL A 303 3.28 14.75 23.40
CA VAL A 303 4.36 14.22 22.56
C VAL A 303 4.84 15.37 21.66
N SER A 304 5.93 16.01 22.02
CA SER A 304 6.53 17.17 21.35
C SER A 304 5.75 18.48 21.45
N THR A 305 4.43 18.47 21.43
CA THR A 305 3.55 19.65 21.56
C THR A 305 2.33 19.33 22.42
N ASN A 306 1.52 20.35 22.76
CA ASN A 306 0.23 20.17 23.43
C ASN A 306 -0.92 19.95 22.45
N TYR A 307 -0.61 19.67 21.18
CA TYR A 307 -1.62 19.38 20.15
C TYR A 307 -1.77 17.89 19.89
N ASN A 308 -3.00 17.47 19.65
CA ASN A 308 -3.33 16.19 19.04
C ASN A 308 -3.39 16.42 17.53
N TRP A 309 -2.64 15.65 16.77
CA TRP A 309 -2.67 15.73 15.32
C TRP A 309 -2.31 14.41 14.66
N ILE A 310 -2.86 14.18 13.47
CA ILE A 310 -2.66 12.99 12.66
C ILE A 310 -2.54 13.37 11.19
N THR A 311 -1.60 12.77 10.48
CA THR A 311 -1.35 13.08 9.07
C THR A 311 -0.63 11.96 8.35
N ILE A 312 -0.57 12.07 7.03
CA ILE A 312 0.32 11.30 6.17
C ILE A 312 1.47 12.19 5.69
N LYS A 313 2.68 11.68 5.82
CA LYS A 313 3.91 12.23 5.26
C LYS A 313 4.30 11.46 4.00
N TYR A 314 4.53 12.13 2.90
CA TYR A 314 4.95 11.51 1.63
C TYR A 314 6.46 11.48 1.53
N LEU A 315 7.00 10.33 1.11
CA LEU A 315 8.44 10.05 1.11
C LEU A 315 8.97 9.98 -0.33
N TYR A 316 9.91 10.85 -0.66
CA TYR A 316 10.65 10.81 -1.92
C TYR A 316 12.02 10.13 -1.74
N ARG A 317 12.60 10.26 -0.54
CA ARG A 317 13.85 9.62 -0.14
C ARG A 317 13.77 9.10 1.28
N GLU A 318 14.37 7.96 1.51
CA GLU A 318 14.50 7.37 2.84
C GLU A 318 15.96 7.05 3.12
N ASP A 319 16.44 7.38 4.31
CA ASP A 319 17.76 6.96 4.73
C ASP A 319 17.81 5.44 4.93
N TYR A 320 18.97 4.85 4.68
CA TYR A 320 19.19 3.44 4.83
C TYR A 320 20.51 3.14 5.56
N ILE A 321 20.66 1.92 6.04
CA ILE A 321 21.91 1.50 6.69
C ILE A 321 22.81 0.83 5.66
N THR A 322 23.97 1.44 5.41
CA THR A 322 25.03 0.79 4.64
C THR A 322 25.94 0.02 5.59
N GLN A 323 26.20 -1.26 5.30
CA GLN A 323 27.10 -2.06 6.12
C GLN A 323 28.55 -1.73 5.79
N VAL A 324 29.32 -1.37 6.82
CA VAL A 324 30.78 -1.16 6.73
C VAL A 324 31.57 -2.36 7.27
N SER A 325 30.92 -3.21 8.08
CA SER A 325 31.47 -4.49 8.57
C SER A 325 30.34 -5.47 8.87
N ARG A 326 30.66 -6.70 9.30
CA ARG A 326 29.65 -7.71 9.67
C ARG A 326 28.75 -7.27 10.85
N SER A 327 29.22 -6.38 11.71
CA SER A 327 28.54 -5.98 12.95
C SER A 327 28.21 -4.48 13.03
N SER A 328 28.71 -3.65 12.09
CA SER A 328 28.49 -2.20 12.09
C SER A 328 27.99 -1.69 10.76
N GLY A 329 27.05 -0.74 10.82
CA GLY A 329 26.52 -0.02 9.68
C GLY A 329 26.49 1.47 9.95
N ILE A 330 26.56 2.25 8.87
CA ILE A 330 26.43 3.71 8.89
C ILE A 330 25.12 4.05 8.20
N ARG A 331 24.38 5.02 8.75
CA ARG A 331 23.22 5.59 8.04
C ARG A 331 23.71 6.41 6.86
N ALA A 332 23.04 6.28 5.74
CA ALA A 332 23.34 7.01 4.51
C ALA A 332 22.04 7.57 3.91
N ALA A 333 22.15 8.73 3.28
CA ALA A 333 21.08 9.32 2.50
C ALA A 333 21.23 8.91 1.02
N PRO A 334 20.17 8.41 0.34
CA PRO A 334 20.24 8.11 -1.06
C PRO A 334 20.37 9.39 -1.90
N LYS A 335 21.17 9.32 -2.97
CA LYS A 335 21.26 10.43 -3.94
C LYS A 335 20.00 10.49 -4.79
N GLU A 336 19.54 9.33 -5.24
CA GLU A 336 18.36 9.21 -6.09
C GLU A 336 17.08 9.34 -5.26
N GLY A 337 16.09 10.07 -5.76
CA GLY A 337 14.75 10.18 -5.21
C GLY A 337 13.74 9.43 -6.07
N ASP A 338 12.65 8.97 -5.48
CA ASP A 338 11.49 8.42 -6.19
C ASP A 338 10.39 9.49 -6.23
N PHE A 339 10.51 10.43 -7.16
CA PHE A 339 9.56 11.53 -7.31
C PHE A 339 8.35 11.07 -8.10
N ARG A 340 7.19 11.27 -7.51
CA ARG A 340 5.88 10.96 -8.06
C ARG A 340 4.90 12.02 -7.60
N ASP A 341 3.79 12.13 -8.30
CA ASP A 341 2.67 12.91 -7.78
C ASP A 341 2.31 12.38 -6.40
N VAL A 342 2.10 13.28 -5.47
CA VAL A 342 1.58 12.96 -4.14
C VAL A 342 0.36 13.81 -3.87
N GLY A 343 -0.61 13.25 -3.14
CA GLY A 343 -1.82 13.98 -2.87
C GLY A 343 -2.70 13.34 -1.82
N VAL A 344 -3.41 14.19 -1.09
CA VAL A 344 -4.37 13.84 -0.06
C VAL A 344 -5.74 14.42 -0.39
N LYS A 345 -6.77 13.58 -0.29
CA LYS A 345 -8.16 14.02 -0.28
C LYS A 345 -8.61 14.12 1.19
N PHE A 346 -9.10 15.26 1.58
CA PHE A 346 -9.75 15.50 2.87
C PHE A 346 -11.26 15.52 2.66
N THR A 347 -11.98 14.64 3.36
CA THR A 347 -13.45 14.61 3.36
C THR A 347 -13.97 15.12 4.70
N VAL A 348 -14.83 16.13 4.66
CA VAL A 348 -15.48 16.72 5.84
C VAL A 348 -16.79 16.01 6.11
N LEU A 349 -16.96 15.52 7.34
CA LEU A 349 -18.16 14.84 7.81
C LEU A 349 -18.82 15.68 8.92
N THR A 350 -20.13 15.84 8.87
CA THR A 350 -20.87 16.67 9.85
C THR A 350 -22.08 15.94 10.41
N GLY A 351 -22.59 16.41 11.55
CA GLY A 351 -23.78 15.86 12.20
C GLY A 351 -23.60 14.41 12.66
N GLU A 352 -24.57 13.57 12.35
CA GLU A 352 -24.57 12.15 12.75
C GLU A 352 -23.50 11.30 12.02
N LYS A 353 -22.92 11.80 10.93
CA LYS A 353 -21.82 11.16 10.21
C LYS A 353 -20.43 11.55 10.72
N ALA A 354 -20.33 12.49 11.65
CA ALA A 354 -19.05 12.97 12.20
C ALA A 354 -18.44 11.98 13.21
N ASN A 355 -18.20 10.74 12.78
CA ASN A 355 -17.64 9.67 13.59
C ASN A 355 -16.96 8.59 12.70
N TYR A 356 -16.32 7.59 13.34
CA TYR A 356 -15.59 6.53 12.62
C TYR A 356 -16.49 5.68 11.71
N SER A 357 -17.79 5.54 12.05
CA SER A 357 -18.76 4.86 11.17
C SER A 357 -18.96 5.63 9.87
N GLY A 358 -19.16 6.95 9.97
CA GLY A 358 -19.27 7.82 8.80
C GLY A 358 -17.97 7.87 8.00
N MET A 359 -16.81 7.84 8.67
CA MET A 359 -15.50 7.71 7.98
C MET A 359 -15.38 6.38 7.21
N ALA A 360 -15.86 5.27 7.79
CA ALA A 360 -15.87 3.98 7.11
C ALA A 360 -16.82 3.97 5.89
N GLU A 361 -17.98 4.60 6.01
CA GLU A 361 -18.90 4.79 4.88
C GLU A 361 -18.28 5.66 3.78
N ALA A 362 -17.68 6.80 4.16
CA ALA A 362 -17.03 7.71 3.22
C ALA A 362 -15.86 7.03 2.47
N TYR A 363 -15.02 6.29 3.19
CA TYR A 363 -13.94 5.54 2.57
C TYR A 363 -14.45 4.42 1.65
N ARG A 364 -15.48 3.69 2.04
CA ARG A 364 -16.12 2.70 1.19
C ARG A 364 -16.69 3.31 -0.09
N ASN A 365 -17.36 4.47 0.01
CA ASN A 365 -17.87 5.17 -1.17
C ASN A 365 -16.72 5.57 -2.11
N TYR A 366 -15.63 6.10 -1.57
CA TYR A 366 -14.41 6.38 -2.32
C TYR A 366 -13.89 5.14 -3.06
N LEU A 367 -13.84 3.98 -2.40
CA LEU A 367 -13.38 2.73 -3.02
C LEU A 367 -14.33 2.25 -4.14
N VAL A 368 -15.63 2.44 -3.98
CA VAL A 368 -16.64 2.12 -5.01
C VAL A 368 -16.51 3.04 -6.21
N GLU A 369 -16.42 4.35 -5.98
CA GLU A 369 -16.26 5.37 -7.04
C GLU A 369 -14.99 5.14 -7.86
N ASN A 370 -13.92 4.65 -7.23
CA ASN A 370 -12.66 4.31 -7.89
C ASN A 370 -12.60 2.86 -8.43
N GLY A 371 -13.70 2.10 -8.39
CA GLY A 371 -13.77 0.74 -8.93
C GLY A 371 -12.87 -0.27 -8.21
N ILE A 372 -12.53 -0.02 -6.94
CA ILE A 372 -11.70 -0.93 -6.12
C ILE A 372 -12.53 -2.03 -5.51
N ILE A 373 -13.74 -1.71 -5.06
CA ILE A 373 -14.73 -2.66 -4.59
C ILE A 373 -16.08 -2.37 -5.24
N GLU A 374 -16.89 -3.42 -5.38
CA GLU A 374 -18.28 -3.30 -5.83
C GLU A 374 -19.21 -4.02 -4.87
N LYS A 375 -20.47 -3.59 -4.81
CA LYS A 375 -21.47 -4.26 -3.98
C LYS A 375 -21.69 -5.66 -4.50
N LYS A 376 -21.43 -6.67 -3.66
CA LYS A 376 -21.62 -8.09 -3.96
C LYS A 376 -22.72 -8.67 -3.07
N ASN A 377 -23.43 -9.67 -3.59
CA ASN A 377 -24.19 -10.54 -2.71
C ASN A 377 -23.17 -11.40 -1.95
N THR A 378 -22.96 -11.12 -0.68
CA THR A 378 -22.02 -11.85 0.17
C THR A 378 -22.79 -12.93 0.92
N ASP A 379 -23.04 -14.05 0.25
CA ASP A 379 -23.52 -15.25 0.94
C ASP A 379 -22.39 -15.78 1.84
N TYR A 380 -22.76 -16.21 3.04
CA TYR A 380 -21.80 -16.72 4.00
C TYR A 380 -21.36 -18.13 3.62
N ASN A 381 -20.06 -18.30 3.39
CA ASN A 381 -19.43 -19.60 3.30
C ASN A 381 -18.72 -19.94 4.60
N ILE A 382 -18.62 -21.21 4.93
CA ILE A 382 -17.77 -21.70 6.01
C ILE A 382 -16.38 -21.99 5.42
N ARG A 383 -15.38 -21.21 5.79
CA ARG A 383 -13.99 -21.47 5.41
C ARG A 383 -13.48 -22.70 6.17
N LEU A 384 -12.91 -23.66 5.43
CA LEU A 384 -12.30 -24.87 5.98
C LEU A 384 -10.88 -25.01 5.47
N ASP A 385 -9.90 -24.86 6.34
CA ASP A 385 -8.49 -24.96 5.99
C ASP A 385 -7.98 -26.38 6.25
N PHE A 386 -7.52 -27.07 5.22
CA PHE A 386 -6.91 -28.39 5.28
C PHE A 386 -5.40 -28.27 5.13
N LEU A 387 -4.65 -28.81 6.08
CA LEU A 387 -3.20 -28.95 5.99
C LEU A 387 -2.86 -30.30 5.36
N GLY A 388 -2.32 -30.28 4.15
CA GLY A 388 -1.93 -31.50 3.41
C GLY A 388 -0.71 -32.16 4.04
N ALA A 389 0.44 -31.50 3.97
CA ALA A 389 1.67 -32.05 4.51
C ALA A 389 2.59 -30.96 5.08
N GLU A 390 3.50 -31.37 5.97
CA GLU A 390 4.55 -30.51 6.51
C GLU A 390 5.90 -31.26 6.57
N SER A 391 7.00 -30.50 6.43
CA SER A 391 8.35 -31.01 6.60
C SER A 391 8.70 -31.11 8.07
N LYS A 392 9.26 -32.21 8.51
CA LYS A 392 9.75 -32.44 9.86
C LYS A 392 11.22 -32.88 9.83
N GLU A 393 12.00 -32.38 10.75
CA GLU A 393 13.37 -32.86 10.99
C GLU A 393 13.32 -34.13 11.88
N TRP A 394 14.00 -35.18 11.41
CA TRP A 394 14.15 -36.43 12.14
C TRP A 394 15.63 -36.75 12.26
N ILE A 395 16.20 -36.50 13.42
CA ILE A 395 17.62 -36.71 13.78
C ILE A 395 18.60 -36.15 12.73
N VAL A 396 18.76 -36.78 11.56
CA VAL A 396 19.68 -36.38 10.49
C VAL A 396 19.01 -36.27 9.11
N MET A 397 17.71 -36.56 9.01
CA MET A 397 16.97 -36.53 7.74
C MET A 397 15.71 -35.67 7.85
N LYS A 398 15.38 -35.03 6.75
CA LYS A 398 14.09 -34.36 6.59
C LYS A 398 13.06 -35.36 6.09
N THR A 399 11.94 -35.43 6.76
CA THR A 399 10.82 -36.29 6.35
C THR A 399 9.56 -35.44 6.12
N ILE A 400 8.70 -35.91 5.25
CA ILE A 400 7.40 -35.29 4.99
C ILE A 400 6.36 -36.06 5.77
N VAL A 401 5.61 -35.35 6.60
CA VAL A 401 4.50 -35.87 7.39
C VAL A 401 3.20 -35.49 6.70
N PRO A 402 2.42 -36.43 6.17
CA PRO A 402 1.09 -36.16 5.69
C PRO A 402 0.15 -35.90 6.88
N MET A 403 -0.68 -34.88 6.77
CA MET A 403 -1.69 -34.51 7.78
C MET A 403 -3.08 -34.84 7.28
N THR A 404 -3.49 -34.32 6.12
CA THR A 404 -4.76 -34.59 5.49
C THR A 404 -4.52 -34.98 4.03
N THR A 405 -4.79 -36.24 3.68
CA THR A 405 -4.72 -36.71 2.29
C THR A 405 -5.91 -36.19 1.48
N ILE A 406 -5.81 -36.24 0.15
CA ILE A 406 -6.91 -35.83 -0.75
C ILE A 406 -8.17 -36.67 -0.47
N SER A 407 -8.03 -38.00 -0.27
CA SER A 407 -9.16 -38.86 0.05
C SER A 407 -9.80 -38.57 1.40
N GLN A 408 -9.00 -38.19 2.42
CA GLN A 408 -9.54 -37.77 3.73
C GLN A 408 -10.29 -36.45 3.61
N MET A 409 -9.75 -35.46 2.88
CA MET A 409 -10.43 -34.19 2.62
C MET A 409 -11.75 -34.44 1.88
N GLU A 410 -11.75 -35.27 0.85
CA GLU A 410 -12.94 -35.66 0.10
C GLU A 410 -14.01 -36.27 1.03
N THR A 411 -13.62 -37.22 1.89
CA THR A 411 -14.54 -37.87 2.84
C THR A 411 -15.16 -36.83 3.79
N MET A 412 -14.33 -35.99 4.41
CA MET A 412 -14.82 -34.94 5.34
C MET A 412 -15.76 -33.95 4.67
N LEU A 413 -15.46 -33.53 3.44
CA LEU A 413 -16.32 -32.59 2.72
C LEU A 413 -17.67 -33.27 2.34
N LYS A 414 -17.66 -34.55 1.90
CA LYS A 414 -18.88 -35.31 1.59
C LYS A 414 -19.75 -35.48 2.83
N GLU A 415 -19.17 -35.86 3.97
CA GLU A 415 -19.89 -35.97 5.23
C GLU A 415 -20.56 -34.67 5.65
N LEU A 416 -19.84 -33.54 5.57
CA LEU A 416 -20.41 -32.21 5.88
C LEU A 416 -21.61 -31.89 4.96
N MET A 417 -21.48 -32.18 3.67
CA MET A 417 -22.55 -31.92 2.72
C MET A 417 -23.77 -32.85 2.95
N GLU A 418 -23.55 -34.10 3.35
CA GLU A 418 -24.62 -35.04 3.75
C GLU A 418 -25.35 -34.54 5.00
N TYR A 419 -24.68 -33.88 5.93
CA TYR A 419 -25.30 -33.20 7.08
C TYR A 419 -25.96 -31.85 6.73
N GLY A 420 -25.98 -31.45 5.46
CA GLY A 420 -26.68 -30.27 4.97
C GLY A 420 -25.82 -28.98 4.97
N VAL A 421 -24.53 -29.07 5.26
CA VAL A 421 -23.61 -27.93 5.16
C VAL A 421 -23.22 -27.75 3.70
N LYS A 422 -23.78 -26.73 3.02
CA LYS A 422 -23.60 -26.53 1.58
C LYS A 422 -22.66 -25.38 1.22
N ASP A 423 -22.64 -24.35 2.06
CA ASP A 423 -21.86 -23.13 1.81
C ASP A 423 -20.46 -23.27 2.40
N ILE A 424 -19.58 -23.97 1.70
CA ILE A 424 -18.23 -24.32 2.15
C ILE A 424 -17.20 -23.68 1.22
N LEU A 425 -16.12 -23.16 1.79
CA LEU A 425 -14.95 -22.64 1.07
C LEU A 425 -13.69 -23.40 1.53
N PRO A 426 -13.40 -24.57 0.94
CA PRO A 426 -12.26 -25.39 1.32
C PRO A 426 -10.96 -24.80 0.79
N THR A 427 -9.94 -24.68 1.65
CA THR A 427 -8.59 -24.26 1.28
C THR A 427 -7.62 -25.40 1.59
N TYR A 428 -6.80 -25.79 0.62
CA TYR A 428 -5.80 -26.84 0.78
C TYR A 428 -4.40 -26.26 0.80
N MET A 429 -3.76 -26.25 1.96
CA MET A 429 -2.39 -25.76 2.18
C MET A 429 -1.42 -26.93 2.27
N GLY A 430 -0.16 -26.72 1.88
CA GLY A 430 0.87 -27.78 1.97
C GLY A 430 0.59 -28.98 1.05
N TRP A 431 -0.21 -28.79 0.00
CA TRP A 431 -0.55 -29.82 -0.98
C TRP A 431 0.62 -30.21 -1.89
N GLN A 432 1.63 -29.34 -2.00
CA GLN A 432 2.75 -29.49 -2.91
C GLN A 432 3.83 -30.41 -2.34
N LYS A 433 4.65 -30.95 -3.26
CA LYS A 433 5.82 -31.77 -2.92
C LYS A 433 6.72 -31.08 -1.91
N GLY A 434 6.87 -31.75 -0.76
CA GLY A 434 7.63 -31.25 0.37
C GLY A 434 6.81 -30.60 1.47
N GLY A 435 5.49 -30.47 1.31
CA GLY A 435 4.59 -29.89 2.29
C GLY A 435 4.68 -28.36 2.37
N LEU A 436 3.98 -27.77 3.33
CA LEU A 436 3.77 -26.32 3.42
C LEU A 436 5.08 -25.52 3.47
N SER A 437 6.00 -25.87 4.35
CA SER A 437 7.26 -25.11 4.51
C SER A 437 8.21 -25.23 3.32
N LEU A 438 8.16 -26.30 2.52
CA LEU A 438 8.95 -26.47 1.31
C LEU A 438 8.25 -25.95 0.06
N SER A 439 6.94 -25.66 0.10
CA SER A 439 6.17 -25.21 -1.06
C SER A 439 6.44 -23.77 -1.45
N TYR A 440 7.12 -23.00 -0.62
CA TYR A 440 7.53 -21.64 -0.97
C TYR A 440 8.51 -21.67 -2.14
N GLY A 441 8.09 -21.08 -3.26
CA GLY A 441 8.81 -21.06 -4.51
C GLY A 441 8.42 -22.19 -5.49
N ASP A 442 8.96 -22.11 -6.71
CA ASP A 442 8.69 -23.07 -7.79
C ASP A 442 9.27 -24.46 -7.48
N ASN A 443 8.40 -25.46 -7.41
CA ASN A 443 8.76 -26.87 -7.29
C ASN A 443 8.16 -27.72 -8.43
N GLY A 444 7.74 -27.06 -9.51
CA GLY A 444 7.02 -27.67 -10.64
C GLY A 444 5.55 -27.93 -10.33
N TYR A 445 5.04 -27.40 -9.20
CA TYR A 445 3.62 -27.50 -8.79
C TYR A 445 3.10 -28.93 -8.83
N LYS A 446 3.87 -29.84 -8.23
CA LYS A 446 3.54 -31.28 -8.12
C LYS A 446 2.88 -31.52 -6.78
N VAL A 447 1.83 -32.34 -6.76
CA VAL A 447 1.22 -32.83 -5.52
C VAL A 447 2.23 -33.69 -4.76
N GLU A 448 2.25 -33.59 -3.42
CA GLU A 448 3.02 -34.49 -2.55
C GLU A 448 2.48 -35.92 -2.69
N GLU A 449 3.36 -36.88 -3.02
CA GLU A 449 2.97 -38.26 -3.35
C GLU A 449 2.21 -38.95 -2.19
N LYS A 450 2.51 -38.59 -0.94
CA LYS A 450 1.84 -39.15 0.24
C LYS A 450 0.39 -38.64 0.41
N LEU A 451 0.01 -37.59 -0.29
CA LEU A 451 -1.34 -37.01 -0.24
C LEU A 451 -2.26 -37.57 -1.30
N GLY A 452 -1.70 -38.05 -2.41
CA GLY A 452 -2.41 -38.53 -3.57
C GLY A 452 -1.84 -38.00 -4.88
N SER A 453 -2.66 -37.86 -5.91
CA SER A 453 -2.24 -37.43 -7.24
C SER A 453 -2.95 -36.13 -7.68
N LEU A 454 -2.36 -35.44 -8.65
CA LEU A 454 -3.00 -34.27 -9.27
C LEU A 454 -4.36 -34.63 -9.89
N ARG A 455 -4.48 -35.82 -10.49
CA ARG A 455 -5.75 -36.29 -11.07
C ARG A 455 -6.86 -36.46 -10.02
N GLN A 456 -6.53 -37.00 -8.84
CA GLN A 456 -7.48 -37.09 -7.73
C GLN A 456 -7.93 -35.72 -7.26
N LEU A 457 -6.97 -34.79 -7.11
CA LEU A 457 -7.26 -33.41 -6.68
C LEU A 457 -8.14 -32.67 -7.70
N ASP A 458 -7.88 -32.85 -8.99
CA ASP A 458 -8.69 -32.28 -10.09
C ASP A 458 -10.09 -32.88 -10.15
N THR A 459 -10.21 -34.21 -9.96
CA THR A 459 -11.52 -34.88 -9.88
C THR A 459 -12.35 -34.31 -8.71
N LEU A 460 -11.76 -34.18 -7.54
CA LEU A 460 -12.42 -33.58 -6.39
C LEU A 460 -12.83 -32.13 -6.65
N ALA A 461 -11.94 -31.32 -7.26
CA ALA A 461 -12.27 -29.95 -7.62
C ALA A 461 -13.46 -29.85 -8.57
N LYS A 462 -13.54 -30.75 -9.54
CA LYS A 462 -14.70 -30.87 -10.46
C LYS A 462 -15.98 -31.21 -9.71
N GLU A 463 -15.97 -32.26 -8.88
CA GLU A 463 -17.13 -32.66 -8.09
C GLU A 463 -17.66 -31.54 -7.17
N LEU A 464 -16.76 -30.79 -6.55
CA LEU A 464 -17.09 -29.63 -5.72
C LEU A 464 -17.66 -28.47 -6.55
N LYS A 465 -17.07 -28.20 -7.71
CA LYS A 465 -17.51 -27.14 -8.64
C LYS A 465 -18.93 -27.42 -9.17
N ASP A 466 -19.26 -28.67 -9.45
CA ASP A 466 -20.61 -29.05 -9.86
C ASP A 466 -21.67 -28.78 -8.77
N GLN A 467 -21.23 -28.54 -7.53
CA GLN A 467 -22.04 -28.14 -6.38
C GLN A 467 -21.89 -26.65 -6.01
N GLY A 468 -21.21 -25.88 -6.85
CA GLY A 468 -20.96 -24.45 -6.61
C GLY A 468 -19.84 -24.13 -5.61
N ILE A 469 -19.03 -25.14 -5.23
CA ILE A 469 -17.94 -25.02 -4.25
C ILE A 469 -16.59 -24.90 -4.98
N ASN A 470 -15.83 -23.87 -4.68
CA ASN A 470 -14.48 -23.68 -5.21
C ASN A 470 -13.44 -24.23 -4.24
N LEU A 471 -12.62 -25.19 -4.67
CA LEU A 471 -11.47 -25.66 -3.94
C LEU A 471 -10.30 -24.68 -4.12
N MET A 472 -9.84 -24.04 -3.04
CA MET A 472 -8.78 -23.06 -3.04
C MET A 472 -7.44 -23.74 -2.74
N LEU A 473 -6.43 -23.54 -3.61
CA LEU A 473 -5.08 -24.05 -3.41
C LEU A 473 -4.17 -22.91 -2.92
N TYR A 474 -3.59 -23.06 -1.73
CA TYR A 474 -2.64 -22.05 -1.20
C TYR A 474 -1.34 -22.07 -1.99
N GLN A 475 -0.88 -20.88 -2.41
CA GLN A 475 0.41 -20.67 -3.04
C GLN A 475 0.99 -19.30 -2.68
N ASP A 476 2.28 -19.29 -2.35
CA ASP A 476 3.06 -18.06 -2.22
C ASP A 476 4.02 -17.92 -3.41
N PHE A 477 3.93 -16.79 -4.12
CA PHE A 477 4.80 -16.46 -5.25
C PHE A 477 5.89 -15.46 -4.91
N LEU A 478 5.90 -14.90 -3.69
CA LEU A 478 6.87 -13.89 -3.28
C LEU A 478 8.02 -14.47 -2.46
N LEU A 479 7.76 -15.54 -1.72
CA LEU A 479 8.74 -16.18 -0.86
C LEU A 479 9.36 -17.41 -1.51
N ALA A 480 10.64 -17.64 -1.25
CA ALA A 480 11.38 -18.81 -1.71
C ALA A 480 12.06 -19.52 -0.57
N ASN A 481 11.88 -20.84 -0.48
CA ASN A 481 12.61 -21.66 0.47
C ASN A 481 14.10 -21.75 0.09
N THR A 482 15.00 -21.67 1.06
CA THR A 482 16.45 -21.70 0.86
C THR A 482 16.98 -23.00 0.28
N SER A 483 16.20 -24.09 0.34
CA SER A 483 16.53 -25.38 -0.29
C SER A 483 16.22 -25.42 -1.79
N ARG A 484 15.63 -24.37 -2.36
CA ARG A 484 15.32 -24.25 -3.79
C ARG A 484 16.47 -23.59 -4.56
N ASN A 485 16.60 -23.96 -5.82
CA ASN A 485 17.61 -23.38 -6.71
C ASN A 485 17.08 -22.08 -7.29
N TYR A 486 17.51 -20.96 -6.70
CA TYR A 486 17.29 -19.61 -7.20
C TYR A 486 18.65 -18.94 -7.40
N ASP A 487 18.79 -18.19 -8.48
CA ASP A 487 19.97 -17.34 -8.68
C ASP A 487 19.87 -16.13 -7.74
N THR A 488 20.81 -16.06 -6.79
CA THR A 488 20.88 -14.96 -5.82
C THR A 488 21.24 -13.61 -6.46
N GLN A 489 21.70 -13.59 -7.70
CA GLN A 489 22.00 -12.35 -8.42
C GLN A 489 20.77 -11.75 -9.10
N SER A 490 19.90 -12.59 -9.66
CA SER A 490 18.77 -12.16 -10.50
C SER A 490 17.40 -12.44 -9.88
N ASP A 491 17.26 -13.51 -9.06
CA ASP A 491 15.96 -13.98 -8.60
C ASP A 491 15.59 -13.48 -7.21
N ILE A 492 16.58 -13.14 -6.37
CA ILE A 492 16.38 -12.76 -4.98
C ILE A 492 16.51 -11.23 -4.81
N VAL A 493 15.56 -10.65 -4.09
CA VAL A 493 15.55 -9.24 -3.71
C VAL A 493 16.79 -8.89 -2.89
N LYS A 494 17.40 -7.75 -3.19
CA LYS A 494 18.45 -7.12 -2.40
C LYS A 494 17.98 -5.78 -1.85
N ASN A 495 18.42 -5.46 -0.65
CA ASN A 495 18.24 -4.12 -0.09
C ASN A 495 19.28 -3.14 -0.66
N LEU A 496 19.21 -1.86 -0.28
CA LEU A 496 20.15 -0.83 -0.74
C LEU A 496 21.61 -1.10 -0.30
N SER A 497 21.81 -1.86 0.77
CA SER A 497 23.12 -2.35 1.20
C SER A 497 23.60 -3.58 0.41
N LYS A 498 22.87 -3.99 -0.64
CA LYS A 498 23.15 -5.15 -1.51
C LYS A 498 23.08 -6.51 -0.80
N ASN A 499 22.52 -6.57 0.40
CA ASN A 499 22.26 -7.81 1.12
C ASN A 499 20.99 -8.47 0.61
N LEU A 500 20.97 -9.82 0.61
CA LEU A 500 19.77 -10.58 0.25
C LEU A 500 18.67 -10.35 1.29
N ALA A 501 17.49 -9.96 0.83
CA ALA A 501 16.32 -9.77 1.68
C ALA A 501 15.75 -11.11 2.15
N LYS A 502 15.45 -11.21 3.45
CA LYS A 502 14.99 -12.42 4.11
C LYS A 502 13.77 -12.12 4.97
N LYS A 503 12.80 -13.04 4.93
CA LYS A 503 11.74 -13.13 5.92
C LYS A 503 12.14 -14.17 6.95
N LEU A 504 12.44 -13.75 8.16
CA LEU A 504 12.77 -14.66 9.25
C LEU A 504 11.53 -15.44 9.70
N THR A 505 11.73 -16.65 10.18
CA THR A 505 10.68 -17.52 10.71
C THR A 505 11.08 -18.00 12.12
N ASN A 506 10.11 -18.46 12.90
CA ASN A 506 10.39 -19.13 14.17
C ASN A 506 10.66 -20.64 14.00
N LYS A 507 10.76 -21.12 12.76
CA LYS A 507 10.93 -22.54 12.44
C LYS A 507 12.42 -22.90 12.43
N ARG A 508 12.83 -23.89 13.26
CA ARG A 508 14.21 -24.38 13.27
C ARG A 508 14.66 -24.93 11.93
N LEU A 509 13.78 -25.65 11.23
CA LEU A 509 14.09 -26.32 9.96
C LEU A 509 14.32 -25.36 8.80
N TYR A 510 13.58 -24.25 8.77
CA TYR A 510 13.66 -23.19 7.78
C TYR A 510 13.64 -21.84 8.50
N PRO A 511 14.81 -21.38 9.00
CA PRO A 511 14.87 -20.17 9.83
C PRO A 511 14.54 -18.89 9.06
N TYR A 512 14.57 -18.91 7.76
CA TYR A 512 14.17 -17.80 6.91
C TYR A 512 13.77 -18.27 5.49
N TYR A 513 13.03 -17.42 4.80
CA TYR A 513 12.77 -17.48 3.36
C TYR A 513 13.38 -16.26 2.68
N TYR A 514 13.75 -16.38 1.41
CA TYR A 514 14.14 -15.24 0.59
C TYR A 514 12.92 -14.59 -0.02
N TYR A 515 13.01 -13.26 -0.28
CA TYR A 515 12.05 -12.58 -1.12
C TYR A 515 12.47 -12.69 -2.58
N LEU A 516 11.54 -13.10 -3.45
CA LEU A 516 11.75 -13.17 -4.89
C LEU A 516 11.59 -11.78 -5.53
N THR A 517 12.39 -11.52 -6.57
CA THR A 517 12.17 -10.33 -7.39
C THR A 517 10.82 -10.41 -8.10
N PRO A 518 10.14 -9.29 -8.36
CA PRO A 518 8.86 -9.26 -9.08
C PRO A 518 8.90 -10.00 -10.41
N LYS A 519 10.01 -9.89 -11.16
CA LYS A 519 10.24 -10.62 -12.41
C LYS A 519 10.19 -12.14 -12.21
N ARG A 520 10.84 -12.64 -11.15
CA ARG A 520 10.85 -14.08 -10.83
C ARG A 520 9.47 -14.54 -10.35
N SER A 521 8.84 -13.78 -9.47
CA SER A 521 7.47 -14.05 -9.01
C SER A 521 6.48 -14.18 -10.15
N LEU A 522 6.52 -13.27 -11.13
CA LEU A 522 5.69 -13.34 -12.35
C LEU A 522 5.99 -14.58 -13.20
N SER A 523 7.26 -14.95 -13.32
CA SER A 523 7.66 -16.17 -14.06
C SER A 523 7.08 -17.42 -13.40
N ASP A 524 7.15 -17.51 -12.08
CA ASP A 524 6.62 -18.65 -11.33
C ASP A 524 5.10 -18.70 -11.36
N ALA A 525 4.42 -17.55 -11.27
CA ALA A 525 2.96 -17.46 -11.43
C ALA A 525 2.49 -17.94 -12.82
N ARG A 526 3.18 -17.56 -13.89
CA ARG A 526 2.87 -18.04 -15.26
C ARG A 526 3.02 -19.56 -15.40
N LYS A 527 4.04 -20.15 -14.77
CA LYS A 527 4.20 -21.62 -14.75
C LYS A 527 3.05 -22.29 -14.00
N TYR A 528 2.61 -21.70 -12.89
CA TYR A 528 1.44 -22.17 -12.15
C TYR A 528 0.19 -22.14 -13.02
N ILE A 529 -0.13 -21.00 -13.62
CA ILE A 529 -1.30 -20.84 -14.51
C ILE A 529 -1.27 -21.89 -15.62
N LYS A 530 -0.11 -22.02 -16.31
CA LYS A 530 0.07 -23.02 -17.37
C LYS A 530 -0.11 -24.46 -16.87
N LYS A 531 0.35 -24.77 -15.64
CA LYS A 531 0.23 -26.11 -15.06
C LYS A 531 -1.22 -26.53 -14.82
N PHE A 532 -2.06 -25.57 -14.46
CA PHE A 532 -3.49 -25.78 -14.18
C PHE A 532 -4.42 -25.38 -15.34
N GLU A 533 -3.85 -25.07 -16.51
CA GLU A 533 -4.62 -24.90 -17.75
C GLU A 533 -5.35 -26.20 -18.10
N GLY A 534 -6.64 -26.11 -18.41
CA GLY A 534 -7.46 -27.28 -18.74
C GLY A 534 -7.88 -28.16 -17.57
N THR A 535 -7.62 -27.75 -16.31
CA THR A 535 -8.12 -28.42 -15.10
C THR A 535 -9.26 -27.63 -14.47
N ASP A 536 -10.01 -28.27 -13.54
CA ASP A 536 -11.02 -27.61 -12.70
C ASP A 536 -10.42 -26.97 -11.42
N LEU A 537 -9.10 -27.06 -11.23
CA LEU A 537 -8.37 -26.43 -10.13
C LEU A 537 -8.18 -24.93 -10.40
N LYS A 538 -9.27 -24.15 -10.30
CA LYS A 538 -9.32 -22.71 -10.59
C LYS A 538 -9.49 -21.84 -9.33
N GLY A 539 -9.37 -22.42 -8.15
CA GLY A 539 -9.33 -21.67 -6.89
C GLY A 539 -7.89 -21.49 -6.40
N ILE A 540 -7.52 -20.28 -5.98
CA ILE A 540 -6.20 -20.00 -5.45
C ILE A 540 -6.27 -19.09 -4.22
N THR A 541 -5.48 -19.42 -3.19
CA THR A 541 -5.25 -18.55 -2.04
C THR A 541 -3.84 -17.96 -2.13
N PHE A 542 -3.75 -16.65 -2.28
CA PHE A 542 -2.48 -15.93 -2.34
C PHE A 542 -1.94 -15.63 -0.94
N GLY A 543 -0.66 -15.94 -0.74
CA GLY A 543 0.09 -15.56 0.45
C GLY A 543 0.66 -14.14 0.38
N SER A 544 1.97 -14.02 0.57
CA SER A 544 2.67 -12.74 0.81
C SER A 544 2.57 -11.69 -0.31
N VAL A 545 2.29 -12.06 -1.55
CA VAL A 545 2.17 -11.10 -2.66
C VAL A 545 1.02 -10.10 -2.46
N ALA A 546 -0.02 -10.50 -1.71
CA ALA A 546 -1.19 -9.66 -1.46
C ALA A 546 -0.95 -8.60 -0.36
N ASN A 547 0.03 -8.82 0.51
CA ASN A 547 0.25 -8.05 1.74
C ASN A 547 1.71 -7.63 1.97
N THR A 548 2.52 -7.61 0.92
CA THR A 548 3.93 -7.20 1.03
C THR A 548 4.29 -6.29 -0.14
N LEU A 549 4.63 -5.04 0.17
CA LEU A 549 5.00 -4.02 -0.81
C LEU A 549 6.38 -3.44 -0.45
N PHE A 550 7.30 -3.44 -1.41
CA PHE A 550 8.69 -3.08 -1.15
C PHE A 550 9.38 -2.44 -2.35
N SER A 551 10.38 -1.63 -2.11
CA SER A 551 11.40 -1.28 -3.08
C SER A 551 12.58 -2.24 -2.96
N TYR A 552 13.40 -2.37 -4.02
CA TYR A 552 14.54 -3.28 -4.01
C TYR A 552 15.65 -2.80 -4.94
N PHE A 553 16.85 -3.33 -4.70
CA PHE A 553 18.01 -3.10 -5.55
C PHE A 553 18.29 -4.33 -6.42
N SER A 554 18.48 -4.13 -7.73
CA SER A 554 18.88 -5.19 -8.67
C SER A 554 19.58 -4.59 -9.88
N GLY A 555 20.64 -5.24 -10.35
CA GLY A 555 21.35 -4.85 -11.58
C GLY A 555 21.88 -3.41 -11.61
N GLY A 556 22.20 -2.83 -10.44
CA GLY A 556 22.65 -1.45 -10.33
C GLY A 556 21.53 -0.40 -10.18
N ASN A 557 20.28 -0.81 -10.25
CA ASN A 557 19.12 0.10 -10.19
C ASN A 557 18.31 -0.12 -8.90
N ILE A 558 17.67 0.95 -8.45
CA ILE A 558 16.64 0.92 -7.41
C ILE A 558 15.28 0.81 -8.09
N TYR A 559 14.48 -0.14 -7.65
CA TYR A 559 13.11 -0.33 -8.08
C TYR A 559 12.17 0.08 -6.96
N SER A 560 11.19 0.91 -7.28
CA SER A 560 10.27 1.48 -6.30
C SER A 560 9.16 0.50 -5.87
N ARG A 561 8.46 0.85 -4.80
CA ARG A 561 7.25 0.13 -4.36
C ARG A 561 6.14 0.13 -5.43
N GLN A 562 6.05 1.19 -6.22
CA GLN A 562 5.10 1.29 -7.35
C GLN A 562 5.37 0.21 -8.41
N GLU A 563 6.63 -0.09 -8.68
CA GLU A 563 7.00 -1.14 -9.66
C GLU A 563 6.67 -2.53 -9.14
N THR A 564 6.90 -2.77 -7.85
CA THR A 564 6.46 -4.03 -7.21
C THR A 564 4.93 -4.16 -7.26
N LYS A 565 4.19 -3.08 -6.98
CA LYS A 565 2.73 -3.06 -7.12
C LYS A 565 2.29 -3.36 -8.55
N LYS A 566 2.90 -2.73 -9.55
CA LYS A 566 2.58 -2.97 -10.96
C LYS A 566 2.81 -4.44 -11.37
N ALA A 567 3.86 -5.06 -10.84
CA ALA A 567 4.12 -6.48 -11.07
C ALA A 567 3.05 -7.37 -10.40
N ALA A 568 2.59 -7.00 -9.21
CA ALA A 568 1.47 -7.68 -8.55
C ALA A 568 0.18 -7.55 -9.37
N ASP A 569 -0.16 -6.36 -9.91
CA ASP A 569 -1.29 -6.18 -10.82
C ASP A 569 -1.21 -7.12 -12.03
N THR A 570 -0.06 -7.13 -12.70
CA THR A 570 0.16 -8.01 -13.87
C THR A 570 -0.01 -9.50 -13.51
N MET A 571 0.40 -9.88 -12.30
CA MET A 571 0.19 -11.24 -11.79
C MET A 571 -1.30 -11.52 -11.63
N MET A 572 -2.04 -10.65 -10.96
CA MET A 572 -3.47 -10.83 -10.71
C MET A 572 -4.29 -10.88 -12.01
N GLU A 573 -3.97 -10.02 -12.97
CA GLU A 573 -4.56 -10.03 -14.30
C GLU A 573 -4.31 -11.37 -15.01
N GLY A 574 -3.12 -11.95 -14.84
CA GLY A 574 -2.79 -13.27 -15.39
C GLY A 574 -3.65 -14.40 -14.82
N PHE A 575 -4.14 -14.28 -13.59
CA PHE A 575 -5.04 -15.22 -12.92
C PHE A 575 -6.53 -14.95 -13.21
N GLY A 576 -6.86 -14.27 -14.30
CA GLY A 576 -8.21 -13.81 -14.62
C GLY A 576 -9.34 -14.82 -14.38
N GLU A 577 -9.15 -16.08 -14.80
CA GLU A 577 -10.16 -17.16 -14.66
C GLU A 577 -10.21 -17.80 -13.25
N PHE A 578 -9.25 -17.49 -12.38
CA PHE A 578 -9.18 -18.10 -11.06
C PHE A 578 -10.04 -17.34 -10.06
N SER A 579 -10.73 -18.08 -9.18
CA SER A 579 -11.27 -17.53 -7.95
C SER A 579 -10.13 -17.27 -6.97
N LYS A 580 -10.07 -16.06 -6.42
CA LYS A 580 -8.91 -15.54 -5.69
C LYS A 580 -9.26 -15.21 -4.23
N ALA A 581 -8.77 -16.02 -3.30
CA ALA A 581 -8.68 -15.64 -1.89
C ALA A 581 -7.32 -15.00 -1.62
N MET A 582 -7.28 -14.01 -0.75
CA MET A 582 -6.05 -13.30 -0.39
C MET A 582 -5.91 -13.18 1.12
N ILE A 583 -4.73 -13.52 1.64
CA ILE A 583 -4.42 -13.39 3.08
C ILE A 583 -4.06 -11.94 3.39
N GLN A 584 -4.87 -11.28 4.20
CA GLN A 584 -4.69 -9.89 4.66
C GLN A 584 -4.31 -8.91 3.53
N PRO A 585 -5.02 -8.90 2.39
CA PRO A 585 -4.64 -8.05 1.26
C PRO A 585 -4.69 -6.56 1.60
N PHE A 586 -3.74 -5.80 1.09
CA PHE A 586 -3.80 -4.34 1.09
C PHE A 586 -4.94 -3.85 0.20
N ASP A 587 -5.48 -2.66 0.47
CA ASP A 587 -6.67 -2.13 -0.22
C ASP A 587 -6.56 -2.10 -1.75
N TYR A 588 -5.38 -1.82 -2.29
CA TYR A 588 -5.15 -1.80 -3.74
C TYR A 588 -5.24 -3.18 -4.41
N MET A 589 -5.23 -4.26 -3.62
CA MET A 589 -5.41 -5.64 -4.09
C MET A 589 -6.88 -6.07 -4.08
N TRP A 590 -7.77 -5.35 -3.37
CA TRP A 590 -9.17 -5.73 -3.17
C TRP A 590 -9.96 -5.86 -4.47
N LYS A 591 -9.63 -5.07 -5.50
CA LYS A 591 -10.26 -5.18 -6.83
C LYS A 591 -10.06 -6.53 -7.52
N TYR A 592 -9.08 -7.31 -7.08
CA TYR A 592 -8.79 -8.64 -7.60
C TYR A 592 -9.30 -9.77 -6.70
N ALA A 593 -9.60 -9.48 -5.43
CA ALA A 593 -9.95 -10.48 -4.44
C ALA A 593 -11.44 -10.83 -4.50
N ASP A 594 -11.73 -12.13 -4.49
CA ASP A 594 -13.08 -12.62 -4.25
C ASP A 594 -13.34 -12.84 -2.77
N TYR A 595 -12.28 -13.17 -2.00
CA TYR A 595 -12.34 -13.45 -0.56
C TYR A 595 -11.16 -12.80 0.16
N TYR A 596 -11.45 -12.16 1.30
CA TYR A 596 -10.46 -11.65 2.23
C TYR A 596 -10.23 -12.69 3.34
N PHE A 597 -9.05 -13.29 3.44
CA PHE A 597 -8.70 -14.24 4.47
C PHE A 597 -7.87 -13.59 5.59
N ASP A 598 -8.02 -14.12 6.80
CA ASP A 598 -7.29 -13.72 8.01
C ASP A 598 -7.47 -12.24 8.33
N ILE A 599 -8.73 -11.74 8.27
CA ILE A 599 -9.01 -10.34 8.62
C ILE A 599 -8.57 -10.07 10.07
N PRO A 600 -7.77 -9.02 10.32
CA PRO A 600 -7.35 -8.70 11.67
C PRO A 600 -8.57 -8.32 12.53
N LEU A 601 -8.69 -8.97 13.69
CA LEU A 601 -9.75 -8.70 14.67
C LEU A 601 -9.38 -7.57 15.64
N TYR A 602 -8.08 -7.29 15.77
CA TYR A 602 -7.51 -6.36 16.76
C TYR A 602 -6.52 -5.41 16.10
N ALA A 603 -6.13 -4.37 16.84
CA ALA A 603 -4.97 -3.53 16.56
C ALA A 603 -3.75 -3.99 17.36
N SER A 604 -2.64 -3.24 17.33
CA SER A 604 -1.38 -3.64 17.99
C SER A 604 -1.28 -3.32 19.48
N ASN A 605 -2.33 -2.87 20.13
CA ASN A 605 -2.37 -2.56 21.57
C ASN A 605 -1.25 -1.60 22.04
N TYR A 606 -0.95 -0.55 21.28
CA TYR A 606 -0.03 0.48 21.74
C TYR A 606 -0.60 1.27 22.93
N ASN A 607 0.27 1.75 23.81
CA ASN A 607 -0.12 2.46 25.03
C ASN A 607 -1.02 3.68 24.81
N TYR A 608 -0.98 4.29 23.63
CA TYR A 608 -1.79 5.45 23.26
C TYR A 608 -3.14 5.08 22.62
N VAL A 609 -3.37 3.83 22.29
CA VAL A 609 -4.67 3.36 21.80
C VAL A 609 -5.65 3.36 22.96
N SER A 610 -6.74 4.09 22.80
CA SER A 610 -7.82 4.17 23.78
C SER A 610 -8.85 3.06 23.58
N ARG A 611 -9.16 2.76 22.32
CA ARG A 611 -10.15 1.75 21.92
C ARG A 611 -9.80 1.11 20.59
N GLU A 612 -10.06 -0.18 20.46
CA GLU A 612 -10.08 -0.89 19.20
C GLU A 612 -11.47 -0.83 18.58
N ILE A 613 -11.56 -0.76 17.27
CA ILE A 613 -12.84 -0.68 16.54
C ILE A 613 -12.80 -1.59 15.30
N PRO A 614 -13.94 -2.13 14.87
CA PRO A 614 -14.01 -2.98 13.69
C PRO A 614 -14.10 -2.15 12.39
N PHE A 615 -13.18 -1.19 12.22
CA PHE A 615 -13.24 -0.26 11.09
C PHE A 615 -13.11 -0.98 9.74
N LEU A 616 -12.12 -1.88 9.59
CA LEU A 616 -11.93 -2.65 8.37
C LEU A 616 -13.14 -3.53 8.01
N PRO A 617 -13.71 -4.33 8.94
CA PRO A 617 -14.99 -5.01 8.70
C PRO A 617 -16.12 -4.08 8.29
N MET A 618 -16.21 -2.87 8.87
CA MET A 618 -17.25 -1.89 8.50
C MET A 618 -17.08 -1.39 7.06
N VAL A 619 -15.85 -1.21 6.59
CA VAL A 619 -15.57 -0.84 5.19
C VAL A 619 -15.98 -1.97 4.24
N LEU A 620 -15.67 -3.22 4.56
CA LEU A 620 -15.84 -4.36 3.65
C LEU A 620 -17.24 -4.99 3.67
N LYS A 621 -18.04 -4.76 4.71
CA LYS A 621 -19.36 -5.41 4.89
C LYS A 621 -20.29 -5.15 3.69
N GLY A 622 -20.72 -6.23 3.03
CA GLY A 622 -21.59 -6.21 1.86
C GLY A 622 -20.88 -5.95 0.52
N TYR A 623 -19.54 -5.88 0.55
CA TYR A 623 -18.70 -5.66 -0.63
C TYR A 623 -17.65 -6.76 -0.84
N MET A 624 -17.19 -7.40 0.23
CA MET A 624 -16.25 -8.51 0.16
C MET A 624 -16.51 -9.49 1.30
N PRO A 625 -16.64 -10.80 1.03
CA PRO A 625 -16.63 -11.82 2.07
C PRO A 625 -15.28 -11.83 2.79
N TYR A 626 -15.28 -11.83 4.11
CA TYR A 626 -14.06 -11.86 4.91
C TYR A 626 -14.14 -12.91 6.03
N TYR A 627 -12.99 -13.49 6.36
CA TYR A 627 -12.84 -14.56 7.32
C TYR A 627 -11.70 -14.26 8.27
N ALA A 628 -11.92 -14.48 9.55
CA ALA A 628 -10.88 -14.39 10.57
C ALA A 628 -10.06 -15.69 10.64
N ASP A 629 -8.83 -15.57 11.13
CA ASP A 629 -8.01 -16.70 11.55
C ASP A 629 -8.45 -17.14 12.95
N TYR A 630 -8.58 -18.45 13.17
CA TYR A 630 -8.98 -19.06 14.46
C TYR A 630 -7.82 -19.81 15.08
#